data_7cf268c0773ef2f82b29e4a6c7dc037a
#
_entry.id   7cf268c0773ef2f82b29e4a6c7dc037a
#
_cell.length_a   1.000
_cell.length_b   1.000
_cell.length_c   1.000
_cell.angle_alpha   90.00
_cell.angle_beta   90.00
_cell.angle_gamma   90.00
#
_symmetry.space_group_name_H-M   'P 1'
#
loop_
_entity.id
_entity.type
_entity.pdbx_description
1 polymer ?
#
loop_
_entity_poly.entity_id
_entity_poly.type
_entity_poly.pdbx_seq_one_letter_code
_entity_poly.pdbx_strand_id
1 'polypeptide(L)'
;MGEGSGAATERLAVLAAMGVARPSDWVEAINLLVRSAEQGYRPAQGQLAVLAGATLGPAERAADDLWKTLARRIDLKGLLRAPPLEQAHTQPAIALLSGLATPAMCDWLIAKGAGKVTPGKVGDSKTGEWVVDPVRTGEAAGFGLADTDLILALTQKRLELASGLHVHQQEAPHVLSYQVGQEYKAHYDFLVPGEPGFQHLLDTMGQRVATCLTWLNDDYEGGETAFLRIDWKHRGKPGDAMLFLNVRTSDRRPDGATLHAGLPVTRGRKWLLSQWVRDRVQPIV
;
A
#
# COMPACT_ATOMS: atom_id res chain seq x y z
N MET A 1 -4.56 -0.72 -33.57
CA MET A 1 -5.30 -0.57 -32.27
C MET A 1 -4.31 0.09 -31.32
N GLY A 2 -4.59 1.28 -30.82
CA GLY A 2 -3.61 2.12 -30.17
C GLY A 2 -3.47 1.87 -28.67
N GLU A 3 -2.42 2.46 -28.06
CA GLU A 3 -2.12 2.42 -26.62
C GLU A 3 -3.33 2.74 -25.71
N GLY A 4 -4.28 3.56 -26.17
CA GLY A 4 -5.51 3.88 -25.45
C GLY A 4 -6.43 2.68 -25.19
N SER A 5 -6.46 1.69 -26.10
CA SER A 5 -7.22 0.46 -25.91
C SER A 5 -6.60 -0.42 -24.83
N GLY A 6 -5.27 -0.53 -24.78
CA GLY A 6 -4.54 -1.31 -23.77
C GLY A 6 -4.71 -0.71 -22.36
N ALA A 7 -4.61 0.61 -22.21
CA ALA A 7 -4.83 1.28 -20.93
C ALA A 7 -6.27 1.07 -20.42
N ALA A 8 -7.28 1.19 -21.28
CA ALA A 8 -8.67 0.93 -20.89
C ALA A 8 -8.87 -0.53 -20.45
N THR A 9 -8.25 -1.49 -21.16
CA THR A 9 -8.34 -2.91 -20.81
C THR A 9 -7.68 -3.20 -19.46
N GLU A 10 -6.56 -2.54 -19.15
CA GLU A 10 -5.89 -2.65 -17.85
C GLU A 10 -6.77 -2.05 -16.72
N ARG A 11 -7.45 -0.93 -16.96
CA ARG A 11 -8.43 -0.42 -15.98
C ARG A 11 -9.53 -1.42 -15.68
N LEU A 12 -10.06 -2.12 -16.69
CA LEU A 12 -11.03 -3.20 -16.48
C LEU A 12 -10.45 -4.34 -15.65
N ALA A 13 -9.16 -4.68 -15.82
CA ALA A 13 -8.50 -5.68 -15.00
C ALA A 13 -8.47 -5.27 -13.53
N VAL A 14 -8.13 -4.01 -13.22
CA VAL A 14 -8.14 -3.47 -11.85
C VAL A 14 -9.55 -3.50 -11.25
N LEU A 15 -10.57 -3.06 -11.98
CA LEU A 15 -11.96 -3.09 -11.50
C LEU A 15 -12.44 -4.52 -11.21
N ALA A 16 -12.03 -5.50 -12.05
CA ALA A 16 -12.31 -6.90 -11.82
C ALA A 16 -11.63 -7.44 -10.56
N ALA A 17 -10.35 -7.16 -10.37
CA ALA A 17 -9.59 -7.57 -9.19
C ALA A 17 -10.14 -6.98 -7.89
N MET A 18 -10.46 -5.71 -7.88
CA MET A 18 -10.97 -5.00 -6.71
C MET A 18 -12.46 -5.26 -6.42
N GLY A 19 -13.21 -5.85 -7.35
CA GLY A 19 -14.63 -6.10 -7.17
C GLY A 19 -15.47 -4.81 -7.17
N VAL A 20 -15.13 -3.85 -8.04
CA VAL A 20 -15.89 -2.60 -8.17
C VAL A 20 -17.17 -2.87 -8.97
N ALA A 21 -18.33 -2.58 -8.35
CA ALA A 21 -19.69 -2.83 -8.88
C ALA A 21 -19.98 -4.29 -9.25
N ARG A 22 -19.14 -5.23 -8.82
CA ARG A 22 -19.28 -6.68 -9.07
C ARG A 22 -18.43 -7.46 -8.05
N PRO A 23 -18.62 -8.79 -7.88
CA PRO A 23 -17.69 -9.60 -7.10
C PRO A 23 -16.26 -9.55 -7.66
N SER A 24 -15.25 -9.61 -6.78
CA SER A 24 -13.84 -9.67 -7.16
C SER A 24 -13.55 -10.94 -7.96
N ASP A 25 -12.90 -10.79 -9.12
CA ASP A 25 -12.52 -11.90 -10.02
C ASP A 25 -11.06 -11.71 -10.50
N TRP A 26 -10.14 -12.37 -9.82
CA TRP A 26 -8.72 -12.32 -10.13
C TRP A 26 -8.34 -13.11 -11.38
N VAL A 27 -9.11 -14.15 -11.74
CA VAL A 27 -8.87 -14.90 -12.98
C VAL A 27 -9.18 -14.01 -14.17
N GLU A 28 -10.33 -13.34 -14.15
CA GLU A 28 -10.68 -12.37 -15.18
C GLU A 28 -9.70 -11.20 -15.22
N ALA A 29 -9.27 -10.70 -14.05
CA ALA A 29 -8.28 -9.62 -13.98
C ALA A 29 -6.97 -9.97 -14.69
N ILE A 30 -6.42 -11.17 -14.47
CA ILE A 30 -5.23 -11.64 -15.18
C ILE A 30 -5.48 -11.79 -16.68
N ASN A 31 -6.63 -12.34 -17.10
CA ASN A 31 -6.97 -12.46 -18.52
C ASN A 31 -7.07 -11.09 -19.23
N LEU A 32 -7.67 -10.11 -18.56
CA LEU A 32 -7.73 -8.72 -19.05
C LEU A 32 -6.33 -8.07 -19.09
N LEU A 33 -5.47 -8.35 -18.11
CA LEU A 33 -4.09 -7.87 -18.12
C LEU A 33 -3.28 -8.44 -19.29
N VAL A 34 -3.47 -9.73 -19.61
CA VAL A 34 -2.87 -10.37 -20.81
C VAL A 34 -3.33 -9.65 -22.08
N ARG A 35 -4.62 -9.44 -22.24
CA ARG A 35 -5.17 -8.71 -23.41
C ARG A 35 -4.60 -7.30 -23.52
N SER A 36 -4.46 -6.59 -22.41
CA SER A 36 -3.84 -5.27 -22.37
C SER A 36 -2.38 -5.31 -22.82
N ALA A 37 -1.62 -6.31 -22.36
CA ALA A 37 -0.24 -6.52 -22.75
C ALA A 37 -0.08 -6.86 -24.23
N GLU A 38 -0.97 -7.71 -24.79
CA GLU A 38 -1.06 -8.05 -26.21
C GLU A 38 -1.41 -6.81 -27.08
N GLN A 39 -2.15 -5.86 -26.53
CA GLN A 39 -2.43 -4.57 -27.17
C GLN A 39 -1.22 -3.58 -27.13
N GLY A 40 -0.08 -4.01 -26.59
CA GLY A 40 1.16 -3.24 -26.53
C GLY A 40 1.27 -2.31 -25.32
N TYR A 41 0.34 -2.38 -24.34
CA TYR A 41 0.38 -1.50 -23.17
C TYR A 41 1.49 -1.92 -22.20
N ARG A 42 2.58 -1.16 -22.19
CA ARG A 42 3.81 -1.45 -21.44
C ARG A 42 3.60 -1.63 -19.92
N PRO A 43 2.76 -0.84 -19.23
CA PRO A 43 2.50 -1.08 -17.80
C PRO A 43 1.89 -2.47 -17.55
N ALA A 44 0.97 -2.95 -18.39
CA ALA A 44 0.41 -4.31 -18.24
C ALA A 44 1.46 -5.39 -18.48
N GLN A 45 2.36 -5.19 -19.45
CA GLN A 45 3.50 -6.09 -19.72
C GLN A 45 4.41 -6.19 -18.49
N GLY A 46 4.73 -5.05 -17.85
CA GLY A 46 5.53 -5.01 -16.64
C GLY A 46 4.84 -5.71 -15.46
N GLN A 47 3.56 -5.46 -15.25
CA GLN A 47 2.78 -6.12 -14.20
C GLN A 47 2.74 -7.65 -14.36
N LEU A 48 2.54 -8.17 -15.59
CA LEU A 48 2.60 -9.60 -15.87
C LEU A 48 3.97 -10.19 -15.54
N ALA A 49 5.05 -9.51 -15.91
CA ALA A 49 6.41 -9.96 -15.59
C ALA A 49 6.61 -10.05 -14.06
N VAL A 50 6.21 -9.01 -13.31
CA VAL A 50 6.29 -8.99 -11.84
C VAL A 50 5.47 -10.12 -11.22
N LEU A 51 4.21 -10.30 -11.64
CA LEU A 51 3.34 -11.34 -11.10
C LEU A 51 3.83 -12.76 -11.42
N ALA A 52 4.46 -12.95 -12.58
CA ALA A 52 5.06 -14.23 -12.99
C ALA A 52 6.46 -14.47 -12.40
N GLY A 53 7.01 -13.53 -11.63
CA GLY A 53 8.39 -13.60 -11.12
C GLY A 53 9.43 -13.69 -12.25
N ALA A 54 9.20 -12.98 -13.36
CA ALA A 54 10.03 -13.07 -14.57
C ALA A 54 10.82 -11.77 -14.79
N THR A 55 12.12 -11.93 -15.12
CA THR A 55 12.94 -10.87 -15.70
C THR A 55 13.01 -11.12 -17.21
N LEU A 56 12.52 -10.18 -18.02
CA LEU A 56 12.43 -10.35 -19.47
C LEU A 56 13.61 -9.72 -20.19
N GLY A 57 14.40 -10.56 -20.87
CA GLY A 57 15.40 -10.12 -21.83
C GLY A 57 14.80 -9.72 -23.19
N PRO A 58 15.60 -9.10 -24.10
CA PRO A 58 15.13 -8.70 -25.43
C PRO A 58 14.60 -9.86 -26.29
N ALA A 59 15.24 -11.02 -26.23
CA ALA A 59 14.85 -12.20 -27.00
C ALA A 59 13.52 -12.79 -26.53
N GLU A 60 13.28 -12.78 -25.21
CA GLU A 60 12.02 -13.27 -24.62
C GLU A 60 10.84 -12.38 -25.02
N ARG A 61 11.04 -11.07 -25.11
CA ARG A 61 10.01 -10.08 -25.50
C ARG A 61 9.52 -10.23 -26.94
N ALA A 62 10.27 -10.94 -27.81
CA ALA A 62 9.95 -11.16 -29.20
C ALA A 62 9.09 -12.43 -29.44
N ALA A 63 8.79 -13.22 -28.41
CA ALA A 63 8.02 -14.45 -28.56
C ALA A 63 6.51 -14.15 -28.72
N ASP A 64 5.88 -14.72 -29.72
CA ASP A 64 4.48 -14.45 -30.09
C ASP A 64 3.47 -14.72 -28.96
N ASP A 65 3.70 -15.74 -28.13
CA ASP A 65 2.83 -16.13 -27.04
C ASP A 65 3.32 -15.72 -25.64
N LEU A 66 4.24 -14.77 -25.58
CA LEU A 66 4.91 -14.40 -24.32
C LEU A 66 3.93 -14.11 -23.18
N TRP A 67 2.96 -13.23 -23.40
CA TRP A 67 2.09 -12.75 -22.32
C TRP A 67 1.18 -13.85 -21.79
N LYS A 68 0.67 -14.73 -22.64
CA LYS A 68 -0.08 -15.93 -22.25
C LYS A 68 0.81 -16.93 -21.50
N THR A 69 2.05 -17.07 -21.93
CA THR A 69 3.02 -17.95 -21.27
C THR A 69 3.37 -17.44 -19.87
N LEU A 70 3.57 -16.13 -19.71
CA LEU A 70 3.77 -15.52 -18.38
C LEU A 70 2.55 -15.71 -17.48
N ALA A 71 1.34 -15.49 -18.01
CA ALA A 71 0.12 -15.67 -17.23
C ALA A 71 -0.03 -17.10 -16.70
N ARG A 72 0.34 -18.13 -17.47
CA ARG A 72 0.33 -19.53 -17.00
C ARG A 72 1.36 -19.81 -15.88
N ARG A 73 2.40 -18.99 -15.76
CA ARG A 73 3.41 -19.11 -14.70
C ARG A 73 2.97 -18.42 -13.40
N ILE A 74 1.94 -17.58 -13.43
CA ILE A 74 1.45 -16.88 -12.24
C ILE A 74 0.80 -17.91 -11.30
N ASP A 75 1.39 -18.12 -10.13
CA ASP A 75 0.76 -18.87 -9.03
C ASP A 75 -0.30 -17.99 -8.34
N LEU A 76 -1.43 -17.79 -9.03
CA LEU A 76 -2.51 -16.96 -8.50
C LEU A 76 -3.02 -17.46 -7.14
N LYS A 77 -3.07 -18.79 -6.95
CA LYS A 77 -3.49 -19.38 -5.67
C LYS A 77 -2.51 -19.05 -4.54
N GLY A 78 -1.21 -19.08 -4.81
CA GLY A 78 -0.17 -18.68 -3.84
C GLY A 78 -0.21 -17.19 -3.58
N LEU A 79 -0.37 -16.36 -4.60
CA LEU A 79 -0.47 -14.91 -4.47
C LEU A 79 -1.71 -14.48 -3.65
N LEU A 80 -2.83 -15.20 -3.78
CA LEU A 80 -4.07 -14.97 -3.01
C LEU A 80 -4.11 -15.76 -1.69
N ARG A 81 -3.00 -16.33 -1.23
CA ARG A 81 -2.90 -16.90 0.11
C ARG A 81 -2.64 -15.77 1.11
N ALA A 82 -3.32 -15.82 2.28
CA ALA A 82 -3.03 -14.93 3.39
C ALA A 82 -1.55 -15.03 3.80
N PRO A 83 -0.79 -13.93 3.84
CA PRO A 83 0.56 -13.96 4.40
C PRO A 83 0.51 -14.31 5.89
N PRO A 84 1.56 -14.98 6.42
CA PRO A 84 1.66 -15.25 7.85
C PRO A 84 1.60 -13.96 8.66
N LEU A 85 0.81 -13.98 9.74
CA LEU A 85 0.63 -12.87 10.66
C LEU A 85 1.03 -13.35 12.06
N GLU A 86 1.96 -12.63 12.68
CA GLU A 86 2.44 -12.87 14.04
C GLU A 86 2.13 -11.65 14.91
N GLN A 87 1.51 -11.88 16.07
CA GLN A 87 1.23 -10.80 17.01
C GLN A 87 2.50 -10.41 17.77
N ALA A 88 2.97 -9.17 17.57
CA ALA A 88 4.13 -8.62 18.26
C ALA A 88 3.77 -7.96 19.60
N HIS A 89 2.63 -7.27 19.67
CA HIS A 89 2.11 -6.66 20.90
C HIS A 89 0.59 -6.77 20.96
N THR A 90 0.07 -6.90 22.19
CA THR A 90 -1.37 -6.96 22.44
C THR A 90 -1.97 -5.58 22.71
N GLN A 91 -1.18 -4.66 23.29
CA GLN A 91 -1.64 -3.32 23.66
C GLN A 91 -0.47 -2.30 23.55
N PRO A 92 -0.44 -1.47 22.48
CA PRO A 92 -1.38 -1.48 21.35
C PRO A 92 -1.31 -2.80 20.57
N ALA A 93 -2.40 -3.14 19.87
CA ALA A 93 -2.40 -4.35 19.04
C ALA A 93 -1.53 -4.12 17.80
N ILE A 94 -0.38 -4.80 17.75
CA ILE A 94 0.58 -4.75 16.64
C ILE A 94 0.85 -6.16 16.17
N ALA A 95 0.77 -6.38 14.85
CA ALA A 95 1.10 -7.63 14.20
C ALA A 95 2.13 -7.40 13.08
N LEU A 96 3.00 -8.40 12.88
CA LEU A 96 3.96 -8.45 11.79
C LEU A 96 3.46 -9.44 10.74
N LEU A 97 3.53 -9.04 9.47
CA LEU A 97 3.17 -9.87 8.33
C LEU A 97 4.45 -10.16 7.53
N SER A 98 4.73 -11.44 7.30
CA SER A 98 5.86 -11.85 6.49
C SER A 98 5.45 -11.98 5.03
N GLY A 99 6.14 -11.29 4.15
CA GLY A 99 5.95 -11.39 2.70
C GLY A 99 4.57 -10.91 2.22
N LEU A 100 4.08 -9.76 2.71
CA LEU A 100 2.87 -9.11 2.17
C LEU A 100 3.05 -8.77 0.69
N ALA A 101 4.24 -8.36 0.28
CA ALA A 101 4.64 -8.16 -1.10
C ALA A 101 5.87 -9.02 -1.44
N THR A 102 6.05 -9.40 -2.70
CA THR A 102 7.31 -10.01 -3.16
C THR A 102 8.37 -8.94 -3.40
N PRO A 103 9.68 -9.28 -3.43
CA PRO A 103 10.72 -8.29 -3.77
C PRO A 103 10.45 -7.58 -5.12
N ALA A 104 10.02 -8.31 -6.14
CA ALA A 104 9.67 -7.72 -7.44
C ALA A 104 8.47 -6.75 -7.36
N MET A 105 7.50 -7.02 -6.50
CA MET A 105 6.40 -6.08 -6.22
C MET A 105 6.92 -4.83 -5.49
N CYS A 106 7.86 -4.98 -4.57
CA CYS A 106 8.48 -3.84 -3.89
C CYS A 106 9.21 -2.93 -4.86
N ASP A 107 10.04 -3.49 -5.75
CA ASP A 107 10.75 -2.73 -6.80
C ASP A 107 9.76 -1.99 -7.72
N TRP A 108 8.67 -2.65 -8.09
CA TRP A 108 7.59 -2.05 -8.88
C TRP A 108 6.97 -0.85 -8.18
N LEU A 109 6.64 -0.99 -6.89
CA LEU A 109 6.02 0.06 -6.08
C LEU A 109 6.97 1.25 -5.87
N ILE A 110 8.27 1.00 -5.66
CA ILE A 110 9.29 2.05 -5.61
C ILE A 110 9.34 2.80 -6.94
N ALA A 111 9.46 2.08 -8.06
CA ALA A 111 9.50 2.69 -9.39
C ALA A 111 8.24 3.52 -9.70
N LYS A 112 7.06 3.02 -9.27
CA LYS A 112 5.77 3.71 -9.41
C LYS A 112 5.71 5.00 -8.59
N GLY A 113 6.29 5.01 -7.39
CA GLY A 113 6.31 6.16 -6.48
C GLY A 113 7.40 7.18 -6.82
N ALA A 114 8.59 6.72 -7.23
CA ALA A 114 9.80 7.55 -7.35
C ALA A 114 9.63 8.80 -8.25
N GLY A 115 8.82 8.71 -9.30
CA GLY A 115 8.53 9.84 -10.19
C GLY A 115 7.36 10.72 -9.77
N LYS A 116 6.68 10.41 -8.65
CA LYS A 116 5.45 11.07 -8.22
C LYS A 116 5.50 11.61 -6.79
N VAL A 117 6.53 11.30 -6.01
CA VAL A 117 6.64 11.78 -4.63
C VAL A 117 6.78 13.29 -4.57
N THR A 118 6.05 13.89 -3.66
CA THR A 118 6.06 15.33 -3.33
C THR A 118 6.21 15.48 -1.81
N PRO A 119 6.56 16.66 -1.28
CA PRO A 119 6.64 16.87 0.17
C PRO A 119 5.41 16.33 0.88
N GLY A 120 5.64 15.51 1.90
CA GLY A 120 4.57 14.88 2.67
C GLY A 120 3.69 15.92 3.35
N LYS A 121 2.38 15.71 3.32
CA LYS A 121 1.42 16.58 3.98
C LYS A 121 0.83 15.92 5.22
N VAL A 122 0.40 16.72 6.16
CA VAL A 122 -0.36 16.31 7.36
C VAL A 122 -1.70 17.04 7.38
N GLY A 123 -2.71 16.42 7.98
CA GLY A 123 -4.00 17.07 8.20
C GLY A 123 -3.90 18.08 9.36
N ASP A 124 -4.26 19.33 9.12
CA ASP A 124 -4.40 20.32 10.17
C ASP A 124 -5.67 20.05 10.98
N SER A 125 -5.53 19.81 12.27
CA SER A 125 -6.66 19.43 13.13
C SER A 125 -7.67 20.56 13.37
N LYS A 126 -7.30 21.82 13.07
CA LYS A 126 -8.18 22.99 13.21
C LYS A 126 -8.95 23.27 11.94
N THR A 127 -8.28 23.20 10.78
CA THR A 127 -8.87 23.57 9.48
C THR A 127 -9.33 22.39 8.65
N GLY A 128 -8.75 21.21 8.86
CA GLY A 128 -8.96 20.01 8.04
C GLY A 128 -8.17 20.03 6.72
N GLU A 129 -7.38 21.05 6.47
CA GLU A 129 -6.56 21.15 5.27
C GLU A 129 -5.33 20.26 5.34
N TRP A 130 -4.86 19.80 4.17
CA TRP A 130 -3.61 19.07 4.06
C TRP A 130 -2.46 20.03 3.80
N VAL A 131 -1.61 20.21 4.81
CA VAL A 131 -0.50 21.18 4.79
C VAL A 131 0.85 20.48 4.85
N VAL A 132 1.88 21.12 4.26
CA VAL A 132 3.28 20.73 4.49
C VAL A 132 3.69 21.24 5.86
N ASP A 133 4.17 20.34 6.72
CA ASP A 133 4.53 20.66 8.10
C ASP A 133 5.89 20.03 8.45
N PRO A 134 6.77 20.73 9.20
CA PRO A 134 8.06 20.21 9.66
C PRO A 134 7.97 18.95 10.53
N VAL A 135 6.78 18.56 10.98
CA VAL A 135 6.56 17.30 11.67
C VAL A 135 6.76 16.11 10.75
N ARG A 136 6.57 16.27 9.41
CA ARG A 136 6.75 15.25 8.39
C ARG A 136 7.64 15.78 7.27
N THR A 137 8.94 15.45 7.32
CA THR A 137 9.94 15.94 6.35
C THR A 137 10.13 15.02 5.15
N GLY A 138 9.58 13.80 5.18
CA GLY A 138 9.61 12.86 4.06
C GLY A 138 8.67 13.24 2.91
N GLU A 139 8.79 12.51 1.83
CA GLU A 139 7.99 12.66 0.61
C GLU A 139 6.91 11.57 0.52
N ALA A 140 5.82 11.83 -0.20
CA ALA A 140 4.73 10.89 -0.38
C ALA A 140 4.12 10.98 -1.80
N ALA A 141 3.69 9.84 -2.34
CA ALA A 141 2.86 9.74 -3.54
C ALA A 141 1.62 8.90 -3.22
N GLY A 142 0.43 9.48 -3.32
CA GLY A 142 -0.85 8.77 -3.16
C GLY A 142 -1.33 8.16 -4.47
N PHE A 143 -2.03 7.03 -4.40
CA PHE A 143 -2.54 6.29 -5.55
C PHE A 143 -4.04 6.01 -5.38
N GLY A 144 -4.88 6.88 -5.92
CA GLY A 144 -6.33 6.65 -6.02
C GLY A 144 -6.67 5.51 -6.98
N LEU A 145 -7.97 5.23 -7.15
CA LEU A 145 -8.42 4.15 -8.03
C LEU A 145 -7.89 4.30 -9.46
N ALA A 146 -7.84 5.53 -9.98
CA ALA A 146 -7.33 5.81 -11.34
C ALA A 146 -5.84 5.47 -11.50
N ASP A 147 -5.05 5.54 -10.43
CA ASP A 147 -3.62 5.21 -10.41
C ASP A 147 -3.31 3.79 -9.92
N THR A 148 -4.31 3.08 -9.39
CA THR A 148 -4.16 1.70 -8.91
C THR A 148 -3.91 0.76 -10.09
N ASP A 149 -2.96 -0.16 -9.92
CA ASP A 149 -2.67 -1.26 -10.84
C ASP A 149 -2.85 -2.61 -10.12
N LEU A 150 -2.67 -3.74 -10.83
CA LEU A 150 -2.87 -5.04 -10.19
C LEU A 150 -1.86 -5.36 -9.10
N ILE A 151 -0.68 -4.73 -9.09
CA ILE A 151 0.32 -4.92 -8.01
C ILE A 151 -0.16 -4.26 -6.71
N LEU A 152 -0.65 -3.02 -6.79
CA LEU A 152 -1.27 -2.34 -5.64
C LEU A 152 -2.54 -3.07 -5.18
N ALA A 153 -3.44 -3.41 -6.11
CA ALA A 153 -4.69 -4.13 -5.80
C ALA A 153 -4.40 -5.48 -5.11
N LEU A 154 -3.37 -6.21 -5.57
CA LEU A 154 -2.95 -7.46 -4.95
C LEU A 154 -2.40 -7.24 -3.53
N THR A 155 -1.59 -6.21 -3.32
CA THR A 155 -1.06 -5.88 -1.99
C THR A 155 -2.19 -5.57 -1.00
N GLN A 156 -3.19 -4.78 -1.43
CA GLN A 156 -4.39 -4.48 -0.65
C GLN A 156 -5.24 -5.74 -0.37
N LYS A 157 -5.39 -6.61 -1.37
CA LYS A 157 -6.11 -7.89 -1.20
C LYS A 157 -5.40 -8.83 -0.23
N ARG A 158 -4.07 -8.91 -0.29
CA ARG A 158 -3.28 -9.72 0.65
C ARG A 158 -3.38 -9.20 2.09
N LEU A 159 -3.43 -7.86 2.28
CA LEU A 159 -3.71 -7.27 3.58
C LEU A 159 -5.11 -7.68 4.09
N GLU A 160 -6.13 -7.59 3.25
CA GLU A 160 -7.48 -8.07 3.60
C GLU A 160 -7.47 -9.54 4.02
N LEU A 161 -6.82 -10.42 3.24
CA LEU A 161 -6.76 -11.86 3.51
C LEU A 161 -6.06 -12.18 4.85
N ALA A 162 -5.05 -11.40 5.23
CA ALA A 162 -4.32 -11.59 6.47
C ALA A 162 -5.04 -11.04 7.70
N SER A 163 -5.75 -9.92 7.55
CA SER A 163 -6.28 -9.13 8.67
C SER A 163 -7.80 -9.17 8.80
N GLY A 164 -8.53 -9.56 7.75
CA GLY A 164 -9.98 -9.42 7.68
C GLY A 164 -10.46 -7.97 7.42
N LEU A 165 -9.54 -7.02 7.25
CA LEU A 165 -9.88 -5.62 6.96
C LEU A 165 -10.17 -5.45 5.47
N HIS A 166 -11.44 -5.26 5.13
CA HIS A 166 -11.94 -5.30 3.76
C HIS A 166 -11.26 -4.26 2.85
N VAL A 167 -10.95 -4.63 1.59
CA VAL A 167 -10.28 -3.76 0.61
C VAL A 167 -11.00 -2.43 0.42
N HIS A 168 -12.33 -2.41 0.42
CA HIS A 168 -13.13 -1.18 0.29
C HIS A 168 -13.15 -0.29 1.55
N GLN A 169 -12.55 -0.72 2.65
CA GLN A 169 -12.30 0.11 3.84
C GLN A 169 -10.91 0.75 3.81
N GLN A 170 -10.06 0.36 2.87
CA GLN A 170 -8.71 0.86 2.73
C GLN A 170 -8.73 2.20 1.97
N GLU A 171 -8.05 3.21 2.52
CA GLU A 171 -7.84 4.49 1.83
C GLU A 171 -6.94 4.30 0.60
N ALA A 172 -6.79 5.31 -0.23
CA ALA A 172 -5.77 5.34 -1.27
C ALA A 172 -4.38 5.09 -0.64
N PRO A 173 -3.62 4.08 -1.09
CA PRO A 173 -2.30 3.80 -0.54
C PRO A 173 -1.30 4.89 -0.91
N HIS A 174 -0.27 5.07 -0.06
CA HIS A 174 0.79 6.04 -0.28
C HIS A 174 2.15 5.34 -0.30
N VAL A 175 2.93 5.56 -1.35
CA VAL A 175 4.36 5.27 -1.33
C VAL A 175 5.06 6.44 -0.67
N LEU A 176 5.80 6.15 0.40
CA LEU A 176 6.54 7.13 1.21
C LEU A 176 8.02 6.98 0.94
N SER A 177 8.74 8.10 0.93
CA SER A 177 10.17 8.15 0.74
C SER A 177 10.82 9.06 1.79
N TYR A 178 11.92 8.59 2.38
CA TYR A 178 12.70 9.35 3.35
C TYR A 178 14.18 9.29 2.96
N GLN A 179 14.78 10.46 2.73
CA GLN A 179 16.21 10.64 2.52
C GLN A 179 16.92 10.79 3.87
N VAL A 180 18.26 10.82 3.86
CA VAL A 180 19.08 11.06 5.06
C VAL A 180 18.63 12.34 5.76
N GLY A 181 18.42 12.25 7.08
CA GLY A 181 17.93 13.33 7.94
C GLY A 181 16.41 13.52 7.92
N GLN A 182 15.68 12.89 7.00
CA GLN A 182 14.22 12.98 6.98
C GLN A 182 13.58 12.00 7.97
N GLU A 183 12.46 12.45 8.55
CA GLU A 183 11.72 11.76 9.59
C GLU A 183 10.22 12.05 9.52
N TYR A 184 9.43 11.30 10.28
CA TYR A 184 8.06 11.67 10.64
C TYR A 184 7.98 11.66 12.18
N LYS A 185 7.90 12.83 12.78
CA LYS A 185 7.87 13.00 14.24
C LYS A 185 6.67 12.31 14.86
N ALA A 186 6.64 12.28 16.20
CA ALA A 186 5.58 11.64 16.96
C ALA A 186 4.18 12.11 16.54
N HIS A 187 3.33 11.16 16.14
CA HIS A 187 1.97 11.42 15.67
C HIS A 187 1.06 10.21 15.92
N TYR A 188 -0.23 10.44 15.74
CA TYR A 188 -1.24 9.42 15.67
C TYR A 188 -1.80 9.34 14.25
N ASP A 189 -2.18 8.15 13.80
CA ASP A 189 -2.86 7.96 12.52
C ASP A 189 -4.38 8.09 12.64
N PHE A 190 -4.95 7.86 13.83
CA PHE A 190 -6.37 8.10 14.06
C PHE A 190 -6.70 9.60 14.04
N LEU A 191 -7.91 9.91 13.61
CA LEU A 191 -8.43 11.28 13.69
C LEU A 191 -8.92 11.54 15.12
N VAL A 192 -8.44 12.61 15.75
CA VAL A 192 -8.82 12.96 17.13
C VAL A 192 -10.26 13.44 17.15
N PRO A 193 -11.19 12.75 17.83
CA PRO A 193 -12.58 13.19 17.93
C PRO A 193 -12.69 14.53 18.67
N GLY A 194 -13.53 15.43 18.14
CA GLY A 194 -13.73 16.77 18.71
C GLY A 194 -12.80 17.84 18.14
N GLU A 195 -11.78 17.47 17.36
CA GLU A 195 -11.00 18.44 16.61
C GLU A 195 -11.79 18.92 15.38
N PRO A 196 -12.03 20.24 15.24
CA PRO A 196 -12.95 20.78 14.21
C PRO A 196 -12.56 20.36 12.78
N GLY A 197 -11.27 20.37 12.46
CA GLY A 197 -10.77 20.02 11.13
C GLY A 197 -10.94 18.54 10.77
N PHE A 198 -11.14 17.66 11.75
CA PHE A 198 -11.31 16.22 11.51
C PHE A 198 -12.77 15.77 11.56
N GLN A 199 -13.69 16.60 12.08
CA GLN A 199 -15.09 16.20 12.26
C GLN A 199 -15.75 15.81 10.95
N HIS A 200 -15.56 16.58 9.89
CA HIS A 200 -16.12 16.26 8.56
C HIS A 200 -15.58 14.92 8.02
N LEU A 201 -14.28 14.63 8.21
CA LEU A 201 -13.69 13.35 7.80
C LEU A 201 -14.24 12.18 8.62
N LEU A 202 -14.42 12.38 9.93
CA LEU A 202 -15.04 11.37 10.80
C LEU A 202 -16.48 11.07 10.38
N ASP A 203 -17.25 12.08 10.04
CA ASP A 203 -18.66 11.94 9.66
C ASP A 203 -18.82 11.27 8.29
N THR A 204 -17.95 11.61 7.33
CA THR A 204 -18.04 11.13 5.94
C THR A 204 -17.27 9.83 5.70
N MET A 205 -16.02 9.76 6.13
CA MET A 205 -15.10 8.64 5.85
C MET A 205 -14.91 7.69 7.04
N GLY A 206 -15.36 8.07 8.24
CA GLY A 206 -15.16 7.28 9.46
C GLY A 206 -13.78 7.41 10.07
N GLN A 207 -13.54 6.63 11.14
CA GLN A 207 -12.28 6.61 11.86
C GLN A 207 -11.25 5.71 11.17
N ARG A 208 -9.96 6.10 11.18
CA ARG A 208 -8.84 5.22 10.84
C ARG A 208 -8.62 4.21 11.96
N VAL A 209 -9.03 2.97 11.73
CA VAL A 209 -8.98 1.90 12.73
C VAL A 209 -7.71 1.09 12.69
N ALA A 210 -7.00 1.11 11.57
CA ALA A 210 -5.73 0.41 11.42
C ALA A 210 -4.80 1.11 10.43
N THR A 211 -3.51 0.87 10.59
CA THR A 211 -2.44 1.26 9.67
C THR A 211 -1.58 0.06 9.35
N CYS A 212 -1.27 -0.13 8.06
CA CYS A 212 -0.31 -1.12 7.60
C CYS A 212 0.86 -0.39 6.91
N LEU A 213 2.08 -0.64 7.40
CA LEU A 213 3.32 -0.14 6.81
C LEU A 213 4.09 -1.32 6.20
N THR A 214 4.27 -1.33 4.88
CA THR A 214 5.05 -2.35 4.17
C THR A 214 6.40 -1.78 3.79
N TRP A 215 7.48 -2.45 4.19
CA TRP A 215 8.84 -2.07 3.79
C TRP A 215 9.07 -2.45 2.33
N LEU A 216 9.54 -1.49 1.53
CA LEU A 216 9.81 -1.73 0.10
C LEU A 216 11.28 -1.98 -0.18
N ASN A 217 12.19 -1.53 0.71
CA ASN A 217 13.63 -1.75 0.62
C ASN A 217 14.26 -1.88 2.02
N ASP A 218 15.53 -2.28 2.09
CA ASP A 218 16.33 -2.37 3.32
C ASP A 218 17.75 -1.84 3.20
N ASP A 219 18.11 -1.25 2.05
CA ASP A 219 19.41 -0.65 1.75
C ASP A 219 19.58 0.76 2.36
N TYR A 220 19.09 0.95 3.59
CA TYR A 220 19.20 2.18 4.37
C TYR A 220 19.54 1.86 5.84
N GLU A 221 19.95 2.87 6.63
CA GLU A 221 20.16 2.77 8.08
C GLU A 221 19.31 3.80 8.83
N GLY A 222 19.01 3.53 10.11
CA GLY A 222 18.02 4.30 10.87
C GLY A 222 16.62 4.08 10.34
N GLY A 223 15.75 5.08 10.48
CA GLY A 223 14.43 5.08 9.89
C GLY A 223 13.47 4.01 10.45
N GLU A 224 13.71 3.48 11.66
CA GLU A 224 12.80 2.55 12.30
C GLU A 224 11.44 3.22 12.57
N THR A 225 10.37 2.45 12.59
CA THR A 225 9.09 2.90 13.15
C THR A 225 9.10 2.61 14.64
N ALA A 226 8.99 3.67 15.47
CA ALA A 226 9.07 3.61 16.92
C ALA A 226 7.73 3.92 17.58
N PHE A 227 7.26 3.07 18.49
CA PHE A 227 6.09 3.28 19.33
C PHE A 227 6.53 3.83 20.68
N LEU A 228 6.34 5.13 20.91
CA LEU A 228 6.98 5.87 21.98
C LEU A 228 6.40 5.58 23.39
N ARG A 229 5.17 5.04 23.45
CA ARG A 229 4.50 4.73 24.72
C ARG A 229 4.83 3.36 25.26
N ILE A 230 5.41 2.47 24.43
CA ILE A 230 5.78 1.10 24.79
C ILE A 230 7.28 0.83 24.60
N ASP A 231 8.07 1.87 24.29
CA ASP A 231 9.52 1.79 24.04
C ASP A 231 9.91 0.65 23.08
N TRP A 232 9.16 0.54 21.97
CA TRP A 232 9.39 -0.49 20.98
C TRP A 232 9.58 0.11 19.60
N LYS A 233 10.52 -0.43 18.84
CA LYS A 233 10.78 -0.02 17.47
C LYS A 233 10.99 -1.22 16.56
N HIS A 234 10.64 -1.06 15.31
CA HIS A 234 10.74 -2.12 14.32
C HIS A 234 11.19 -1.60 12.95
N ARG A 235 11.94 -2.45 12.24
CA ARG A 235 12.30 -2.30 10.85
C ARG A 235 12.16 -3.66 10.17
N GLY A 236 11.26 -3.77 9.21
CA GLY A 236 11.02 -4.99 8.43
C GLY A 236 12.00 -5.14 7.27
N LYS A 237 11.94 -6.30 6.60
CA LYS A 237 12.61 -6.60 5.34
C LYS A 237 11.71 -6.22 4.16
N PRO A 238 12.26 -6.10 2.93
CA PRO A 238 11.44 -5.85 1.75
C PRO A 238 10.30 -6.87 1.60
N GLY A 239 9.09 -6.36 1.50
CA GLY A 239 7.88 -7.16 1.41
C GLY A 239 7.21 -7.52 2.74
N ASP A 240 7.91 -7.42 3.87
CA ASP A 240 7.30 -7.56 5.19
C ASP A 240 6.48 -6.32 5.53
N ALA A 241 5.46 -6.49 6.38
CA ALA A 241 4.64 -5.38 6.82
C ALA A 241 4.37 -5.43 8.32
N MET A 242 4.03 -4.27 8.87
CA MET A 242 3.53 -4.11 10.22
C MET A 242 2.12 -3.54 10.15
N LEU A 243 1.19 -4.25 10.77
CA LEU A 243 -0.20 -3.82 10.94
C LEU A 243 -0.40 -3.45 12.41
N PHE A 244 -0.90 -2.26 12.68
CA PHE A 244 -1.31 -1.87 14.03
C PHE A 244 -2.70 -1.25 14.05
N LEU A 245 -3.44 -1.55 15.11
CA LEU A 245 -4.76 -0.98 15.31
C LEU A 245 -4.63 0.38 15.98
N ASN A 246 -5.23 1.39 15.36
CA ASN A 246 -5.28 2.76 15.87
C ASN A 246 -6.33 2.96 16.98
N VAL A 247 -7.16 1.93 17.18
CA VAL A 247 -8.24 1.92 18.17
C VAL A 247 -8.10 0.70 19.08
N ARG A 248 -8.53 0.83 20.31
CA ARG A 248 -8.55 -0.28 21.26
C ARG A 248 -9.54 -1.36 20.81
N THR A 249 -9.17 -2.62 20.98
CA THR A 249 -10.02 -3.76 20.65
C THR A 249 -11.26 -3.86 21.55
N SER A 250 -11.17 -3.36 22.78
CA SER A 250 -12.23 -3.46 23.80
C SER A 250 -13.44 -2.56 23.55
N ASP A 251 -13.22 -1.32 23.11
CA ASP A 251 -14.28 -0.30 22.99
C ASP A 251 -14.23 0.51 21.68
N ARG A 252 -13.27 0.19 20.79
CA ARG A 252 -13.05 0.82 19.49
C ARG A 252 -12.75 2.33 19.55
N ARG A 253 -12.38 2.85 20.72
CA ARG A 253 -11.92 4.23 20.86
C ARG A 253 -10.46 4.37 20.49
N PRO A 254 -10.02 5.58 20.07
CA PRO A 254 -8.61 5.88 19.78
C PRO A 254 -7.67 5.37 20.88
N ASP A 255 -6.58 4.69 20.47
CA ASP A 255 -5.60 4.14 21.40
C ASP A 255 -4.37 5.04 21.50
N GLY A 256 -4.23 5.78 22.61
CA GLY A 256 -3.10 6.64 22.86
C GLY A 256 -1.74 5.91 22.96
N ALA A 257 -1.74 4.57 23.12
CA ALA A 257 -0.50 3.78 23.09
C ALA A 257 0.08 3.66 21.67
N THR A 258 -0.68 4.02 20.63
CA THR A 258 -0.21 4.02 19.23
C THR A 258 0.57 5.27 18.84
N LEU A 259 0.93 6.16 19.77
CA LEU A 259 1.83 7.27 19.47
C LEU A 259 3.13 6.73 18.89
N HIS A 260 3.39 7.03 17.62
CA HIS A 260 4.55 6.50 16.92
C HIS A 260 5.27 7.56 16.09
N ALA A 261 6.49 7.23 15.67
CA ALA A 261 7.35 8.07 14.85
C ALA A 261 8.09 7.21 13.81
N GLY A 262 8.35 7.77 12.64
CA GLY A 262 9.39 7.29 11.74
C GLY A 262 10.68 8.00 12.07
N LEU A 263 11.64 7.28 12.69
CA LEU A 263 12.91 7.85 13.11
C LEU A 263 13.73 8.35 11.92
N PRO A 264 14.69 9.28 12.13
CA PRO A 264 15.53 9.79 11.06
C PRO A 264 16.29 8.69 10.33
N VAL A 265 16.31 8.76 9.00
CA VAL A 265 17.20 7.94 8.17
C VAL A 265 18.62 8.48 8.31
N THR A 266 19.58 7.60 8.59
CA THR A 266 20.99 8.00 8.82
C THR A 266 21.88 7.70 7.61
N ARG A 267 21.48 6.73 6.74
CA ARG A 267 22.15 6.39 5.47
C ARG A 267 21.14 5.84 4.46
N GLY A 268 21.37 6.06 3.17
CA GLY A 268 20.53 5.54 2.10
C GLY A 268 19.21 6.27 1.95
N ARG A 269 18.20 5.59 1.41
CA ARG A 269 16.85 6.12 1.20
C ARG A 269 15.83 5.06 1.55
N LYS A 270 14.96 5.34 2.50
CA LYS A 270 13.89 4.43 2.94
C LYS A 270 12.67 4.60 2.06
N TRP A 271 12.07 3.45 1.65
CA TRP A 271 10.80 3.39 0.96
C TRP A 271 9.80 2.53 1.71
N LEU A 272 8.57 3.03 1.86
CA LEU A 272 7.44 2.32 2.47
C LEU A 272 6.20 2.43 1.60
N LEU A 273 5.32 1.43 1.67
CA LEU A 273 3.92 1.57 1.31
C LEU A 273 3.11 1.73 2.61
N SER A 274 2.37 2.83 2.73
CA SER A 274 1.47 3.09 3.85
C SER A 274 0.03 2.91 3.41
N GLN A 275 -0.73 2.10 4.16
CA GLN A 275 -2.14 1.84 3.93
C GLN A 275 -2.93 2.10 5.20
N TRP A 276 -3.80 3.10 5.19
CA TRP A 276 -4.77 3.32 6.25
C TRP A 276 -6.06 2.57 5.97
N VAL A 277 -6.70 2.08 7.02
CA VAL A 277 -7.97 1.38 6.94
C VAL A 277 -8.99 2.07 7.85
N ARG A 278 -10.18 2.28 7.31
CA ARG A 278 -11.29 2.94 8.00
C ARG A 278 -12.29 1.93 8.58
N ASP A 279 -13.13 2.41 9.50
CA ASP A 279 -14.22 1.62 10.08
C ASP A 279 -15.45 1.48 9.18
N ARG A 280 -15.44 2.11 8.00
CA ARG A 280 -16.50 2.04 7.00
C ARG A 280 -15.93 1.99 5.58
N VAL A 281 -16.75 1.56 4.63
CA VAL A 281 -16.41 1.55 3.20
C VAL A 281 -16.11 2.96 2.71
N GLN A 282 -15.04 3.08 1.94
CA GLN A 282 -14.60 4.36 1.39
C GLN A 282 -15.30 4.65 0.07
N PRO A 283 -15.56 5.93 -0.25
CA PRO A 283 -15.99 6.32 -1.58
C PRO A 283 -14.98 5.87 -2.63
N ILE A 284 -15.47 5.38 -3.75
CA ILE A 284 -14.63 5.07 -4.91
C ILE A 284 -14.37 6.39 -5.63
N VAL A 285 -13.17 6.95 -5.46
CA VAL A 285 -12.73 8.21 -6.07
C VAL A 285 -11.52 8.00 -6.96
#